data_5466d1b02775b3a6ba2c6df23f2c36d7
#
_entry.id   5466d1b02775b3a6ba2c6df23f2c36d7
#
_cell.length_a   1.000
_cell.length_b   1.000
_cell.length_c   1.000
_cell.angle_alpha   90.00
_cell.angle_beta   90.00
_cell.angle_gamma   90.00
#
_symmetry.space_group_name_H-M   'P 1'
#
loop_
_entity.id
_entity.type
_entity.pdbx_description
1 polymer ?
#
loop_
_entity_poly.entity_id
_entity_poly.type
_entity_poly.pdbx_seq_one_letter_code
_entity_poly.pdbx_strand_id
1 'polypeptide(L)' 'MPVFQQGQSVRVNLEGVQVGSVLFHAAVNAAVGHVLRQTSENPPKYLIKLLFSFRGVSEVEVTEDRISAG' A
#
# COMPACT_ATOMS: atom_id res chain seq x y z
N MET A 1 -16.94 6.34 -3.82
CA MET A 1 -16.13 6.18 -5.05
C MET A 1 -14.69 5.89 -4.68
N PRO A 2 -14.04 4.98 -5.37
CA PRO A 2 -12.61 4.76 -5.12
C PRO A 2 -11.80 5.99 -5.53
N VAL A 3 -10.86 6.37 -4.68
CA VAL A 3 -9.98 7.51 -4.94
C VAL A 3 -8.86 7.10 -5.90
N PHE A 4 -8.49 5.82 -5.86
CA PHE A 4 -7.39 5.30 -6.67
C PHE A 4 -7.90 4.22 -7.61
N GLN A 5 -7.33 4.17 -8.79
CA GLN A 5 -7.73 3.24 -9.84
C GLN A 5 -6.71 2.12 -9.99
N GLN A 6 -7.17 0.98 -10.51
CA GLN A 6 -6.30 -0.15 -10.80
C GLN A 6 -5.19 0.28 -11.76
N GLY A 7 -3.95 -0.06 -11.41
CA GLY A 7 -2.79 0.29 -12.21
C GLY A 7 -2.20 1.67 -11.95
N GLN A 8 -2.86 2.46 -11.12
CA GLN A 8 -2.38 3.81 -10.82
C GLN A 8 -1.10 3.76 -9.98
N SER A 9 -0.10 4.57 -10.33
CA SER A 9 1.11 4.73 -9.54
C SER A 9 0.79 5.51 -8.28
N VAL A 10 1.23 5.01 -7.14
CA VAL A 10 0.95 5.63 -5.85
C VAL A 10 2.16 5.53 -4.93
N ARG A 11 2.14 6.31 -3.87
CA ARG A 11 3.08 6.18 -2.75
C ARG A 11 2.28 5.73 -1.53
N VAL A 12 2.88 4.83 -0.77
CA VAL A 12 2.22 4.22 0.38
C VAL A 12 3.05 4.45 1.63
N ASN A 13 2.39 4.93 2.67
CA ASN A 13 3.01 5.05 3.98
C ASN A 13 2.85 3.73 4.71
N LEU A 14 3.96 2.99 4.84
CA LEU A 14 3.97 1.69 5.50
C LEU A 14 4.41 1.77 6.96
N GLU A 15 4.57 2.96 7.50
CA GLU A 15 4.96 3.14 8.89
C GLU A 15 3.98 2.43 9.82
N GLY A 16 4.50 1.49 10.61
CA GLY A 16 3.68 0.74 11.55
C GLY A 16 2.82 -0.35 10.94
N VAL A 17 2.87 -0.54 9.63
CA VAL A 17 2.10 -1.60 8.96
C VAL A 17 2.79 -2.94 9.18
N GLN A 18 2.01 -3.95 9.55
CA GLN A 18 2.51 -5.31 9.72
C GLN A 18 1.87 -6.23 8.69
N VAL A 19 2.71 -6.97 7.98
CA VAL A 19 2.27 -7.98 7.00
C VAL A 19 2.88 -9.31 7.43
N GLY A 20 2.05 -10.20 7.93
CA GLY A 20 2.54 -11.46 8.49
C GLY A 20 3.50 -11.21 9.64
N SER A 21 4.74 -11.69 9.53
CA SER A 21 5.78 -11.48 10.53
C SER A 21 6.65 -10.26 10.25
N VAL A 22 6.37 -9.52 9.18
CA VAL A 22 7.17 -8.35 8.78
C VAL A 22 6.50 -7.08 9.28
N LEU A 23 7.23 -6.32 10.08
CA LEU A 23 6.79 -5.01 10.56
C LEU A 23 7.61 -3.92 9.85
N PHE A 24 6.92 -3.01 9.19
CA PHE A 24 7.58 -1.90 8.50
C PHE A 24 7.90 -0.78 9.48
N HIS A 25 9.12 -0.29 9.42
CA HIS A 25 9.59 0.79 10.28
C HIS A 25 9.15 2.15 9.74
N ALA A 26 9.25 3.17 10.60
CA ALA A 26 8.87 4.54 10.26
C ALA A 26 9.64 5.08 9.05
N ALA A 27 10.80 4.53 8.72
CA ALA A 27 11.57 4.95 7.56
C ALA A 27 10.87 4.60 6.23
N VAL A 28 9.93 3.67 6.24
CA VAL A 28 9.20 3.24 5.03
C VAL A 28 7.90 4.04 4.94
N ASN A 29 8.03 5.35 4.74
CA ASN A 29 6.87 6.25 4.72
C ASN A 29 6.50 6.71 3.32
N ALA A 30 7.24 6.30 2.30
CA ALA A 30 6.97 6.70 0.91
C ALA A 30 7.36 5.57 -0.05
N ALA A 31 6.80 4.39 0.18
CA ALA A 31 7.04 3.25 -0.70
C ALA A 31 6.29 3.45 -2.01
N VAL A 32 6.99 3.32 -3.13
CA VAL A 32 6.39 3.49 -4.45
C VAL A 32 5.84 2.16 -4.94
N GLY A 33 4.63 2.20 -5.47
CA GLY A 33 3.99 1.02 -6.02
C GLY A 33 2.82 1.40 -6.92
N HIS A 34 1.99 0.42 -7.23
CA HIS A 34 0.79 0.69 -8.00
C HIS A 34 -0.38 -0.13 -7.46
N VAL A 35 -1.57 0.37 -7.69
CA VAL A 35 -2.81 -0.23 -7.20
C VAL A 35 -3.12 -1.49 -8.01
N LEU A 36 -3.25 -2.63 -7.33
CA LEU A 36 -3.70 -3.87 -7.97
C LEU A 36 -5.23 -3.92 -8.00
N ARG A 37 -5.86 -3.63 -6.86
CA ARG A 37 -7.33 -3.63 -6.76
C ARG A 37 -7.74 -3.03 -5.42
N GLN A 38 -9.01 -2.68 -5.32
CA GLN A 38 -9.63 -2.30 -4.07
C GLN A 38 -10.09 -3.57 -3.35
N THR A 39 -9.70 -3.74 -2.11
CA THR A 39 -10.03 -4.95 -1.34
C THR A 39 -11.20 -4.76 -0.39
N SER A 40 -11.55 -3.53 -0.07
CA SER A 40 -12.67 -3.22 0.79
C SER A 40 -13.21 -1.83 0.46
N GLU A 41 -14.51 -1.64 0.66
CA GLU A 41 -15.15 -0.34 0.41
C GLU A 41 -15.40 0.44 1.70
N ASN A 42 -15.54 -0.25 2.81
CA ASN A 42 -15.90 0.42 4.07
C ASN A 42 -15.22 -0.28 5.25
N PRO A 43 -14.05 0.21 5.70
CA PRO A 43 -13.30 1.36 5.13
C PRO A 43 -12.64 1.01 3.79
N PRO A 44 -12.35 2.01 2.95
CA PRO A 44 -11.69 1.76 1.67
C PRO A 44 -10.26 1.27 1.88
N LYS A 45 -9.97 0.10 1.33
CA LYS A 45 -8.65 -0.51 1.38
C LYS A 45 -8.24 -0.95 -0.01
N TYR A 46 -6.94 -0.92 -0.26
CA TYR A 46 -6.39 -1.24 -1.57
C TYR A 46 -5.23 -2.20 -1.42
N LEU A 47 -5.12 -3.12 -2.36
CA LEU A 47 -3.95 -3.98 -2.48
C LEU A 47 -2.96 -3.29 -3.41
N ILE A 48 -1.76 -3.03 -2.90
CA ILE A 48 -0.73 -2.28 -3.62
C ILE A 48 0.44 -3.21 -3.89
N LYS A 49 0.90 -3.23 -5.14
CA LYS A 49 2.12 -3.94 -5.50
C LYS A 49 3.27 -2.96 -5.47
N LEU A 50 4.25 -3.24 -4.61
CA LEU A 50 5.43 -2.40 -4.47
C LEU A 50 6.39 -2.64 -5.63
N LEU A 51 7.13 -1.60 -6.03
CA LEU A 51 8.13 -1.73 -7.10
C LEU A 51 9.32 -2.58 -6.68
N PHE A 52 9.52 -2.73 -5.37
CA PHE A 52 10.57 -3.57 -4.82
C PHE A 52 10.00 -4.38 -3.67
N SER A 53 10.61 -5.52 -3.40
CA SER A 53 10.20 -6.33 -2.26
C SER A 53 10.95 -5.88 -1.01
N PHE A 54 10.27 -5.93 0.13
CA PHE A 54 10.84 -5.63 1.43
C PHE A 54 10.70 -6.88 2.29
N ARG A 55 11.81 -7.55 2.57
CA ARG A 55 11.85 -8.80 3.33
C ARG A 55 10.91 -9.86 2.74
N GLY A 56 10.85 -9.92 1.41
CA GLY A 56 9.98 -10.85 0.72
C GLY A 56 8.55 -10.36 0.52
N VAL A 57 8.21 -9.19 1.05
CA VAL A 57 6.87 -8.60 0.90
C VAL A 57 6.88 -7.66 -0.29
N SER A 58 6.11 -7.98 -1.32
CA SER A 58 5.99 -7.14 -2.51
C SER A 58 4.58 -6.59 -2.70
N GLU A 59 3.60 -7.09 -1.93
CA GLU A 59 2.22 -6.64 -2.00
C GLU A 59 1.73 -6.33 -0.58
N VAL A 60 1.00 -5.23 -0.44
CA VAL A 60 0.45 -4.82 0.86
C VAL A 60 -0.99 -4.38 0.70
N GLU A 61 -1.82 -4.67 1.69
CA GLU A 61 -3.16 -4.15 1.79
C GLU A 61 -3.17 -3.01 2.80
N VAL A 62 -3.56 -1.82 2.35
CA VAL A 62 -3.54 -0.64 3.20
C VAL A 62 -4.83 0.15 3.03
N THR A 63 -5.15 0.95 4.04
CA THR A 63 -6.29 1.86 3.98
C THR A 63 -5.96 3.05 3.09
N GLU A 64 -6.99 3.70 2.58
CA GLU A 64 -6.86 4.82 1.65
C GLU A 64 -6.03 5.97 2.23
N ASP A 65 -6.14 6.20 3.53
CA ASP A 65 -5.43 7.29 4.21
C ASP A 65 -3.91 7.11 4.22
N ARG A 66 -3.43 5.92 3.90
CA ARG A 66 -1.99 5.66 3.81
C ARG A 66 -1.45 5.77 2.39
N ILE A 67 -2.30 6.07 1.43
CA ILE A 67 -1.94 6.12 0.02
C ILE A 67 -2.02 7.56 -0.47
N SER A 68 -1.03 7.96 -1.28
CA SER A 68 -1.06 9.26 -1.94
C SER A 68 -0.68 9.09 -3.40
N ALA A 69 -1.14 10.02 -4.24
CA ALA A 69 -0.82 9.98 -5.66
C ALA A 69 0.69 10.10 -5.85
N GLY A 70 1.22 9.22 -6.67
CA GLY A 70 2.66 9.15 -6.92
C GLY A 70 3.16 10.12 -7.96
#